data_630a6769fa8759bf3b526143f605a5b2
#
_entry.id   630a6769fa8759bf3b526143f605a5b2
#
_cell.length_a   1.000
_cell.length_b   1.000
_cell.length_c   1.000
_cell.angle_alpha   90.00
_cell.angle_beta   90.00
_cell.angle_gamma   90.00
#
_symmetry.space_group_name_H-M   'P 1'
#
loop_
_entity.id
_entity.type
_entity.pdbx_description
1 polymer ?
#
loop_
_entity_poly.entity_id
_entity_poly.type
_entity_poly.pdbx_seq_one_letter_code
_entity_poly.pdbx_strand_id
1 'polypeptide(L)'
;MERYNFQVIEKNWQNFFNKNKLYRSGNKPKFYCLEMFPYPSGKIHMGHVRNYTIGDVIARFKYLNGHSVLHPMGWDSFGLPAENAAKENNLHPKDWTNKNIIEMKRQLKMLGLSIDWDLEISTCDEKYYKHQQELFIDFFNQGLISRKDSYVNWDPQEQTVLANEQVVDGKGWRSGVPVERKKLSQWVFNITKFSEQLLEDLEKLNEWPEKVKLMQKNWIGKSVGCEIKFKINGLSENIKVFTTRPDTIFGASFLALSIDHPFCKKLENDKNYIIFKEKCLKVGTTEESIANAEKEGFFSNHYAEHPFLKKKTTDLCC
;
A
#
# COMPACT_ATOMS: atom_id res chain seq x y z
N MET A 1 50.58 1.14 30.09
CA MET A 1 49.12 1.35 30.13
C MET A 1 48.44 0.22 29.35
N GLU A 2 47.58 -0.55 29.98
CA GLU A 2 46.76 -1.55 29.28
C GLU A 2 45.89 -0.86 28.24
N ARG A 3 45.90 -1.37 27.05
CA ARG A 3 45.12 -0.83 25.96
C ARG A 3 43.63 -1.12 26.21
N TYR A 4 42.75 -0.12 26.08
CA TYR A 4 41.30 -0.29 26.23
C TYR A 4 40.78 -1.45 25.39
N ASN A 5 40.24 -2.48 26.05
CA ASN A 5 39.69 -3.66 25.37
C ASN A 5 38.16 -3.53 25.28
N PHE A 6 37.69 -2.92 24.20
CA PHE A 6 36.27 -2.66 23.98
C PHE A 6 35.42 -3.94 23.98
N GLN A 7 35.91 -5.03 23.41
CA GLN A 7 35.16 -6.29 23.31
C GLN A 7 34.79 -6.87 24.68
N VAL A 8 35.72 -6.81 25.63
CA VAL A 8 35.48 -7.28 27.01
C VAL A 8 34.59 -6.30 27.78
N ILE A 9 34.87 -5.02 27.64
CA ILE A 9 34.20 -3.98 28.44
C ILE A 9 32.76 -3.82 27.99
N GLU A 10 32.48 -3.76 26.67
CA GLU A 10 31.13 -3.68 26.14
C GLU A 10 30.28 -4.88 26.55
N LYS A 11 30.83 -6.09 26.45
CA LYS A 11 30.14 -7.32 26.87
C LYS A 11 29.79 -7.30 28.35
N ASN A 12 30.70 -6.83 29.19
CA ASN A 12 30.46 -6.74 30.62
C ASN A 12 29.35 -5.74 30.95
N TRP A 13 29.33 -4.57 30.30
CA TRP A 13 28.29 -3.57 30.51
C TRP A 13 26.93 -4.01 29.95
N GLN A 14 26.88 -4.64 28.78
CA GLN A 14 25.64 -5.19 28.26
C GLN A 14 25.05 -6.26 29.19
N ASN A 15 25.88 -7.14 29.75
CA ASN A 15 25.46 -8.12 30.75
C ASN A 15 24.92 -7.45 32.02
N PHE A 16 25.59 -6.40 32.49
CA PHE A 16 25.13 -5.61 33.64
C PHE A 16 23.79 -4.97 33.40
N PHE A 17 23.61 -4.32 32.25
CA PHE A 17 22.32 -3.68 31.86
C PHE A 17 21.16 -4.68 31.76
N ASN A 18 21.43 -5.82 31.15
CA ASN A 18 20.43 -6.89 31.02
C ASN A 18 20.06 -7.48 32.39
N LYS A 19 21.05 -7.79 33.22
CA LYS A 19 20.83 -8.36 34.57
C LYS A 19 20.03 -7.42 35.47
N ASN A 20 20.32 -6.12 35.41
CA ASN A 20 19.66 -5.11 36.23
C ASN A 20 18.40 -4.50 35.58
N LYS A 21 18.02 -4.94 34.38
CA LYS A 21 16.86 -4.45 33.66
C LYS A 21 16.76 -2.91 33.62
N LEU A 22 17.89 -2.25 33.34
CA LEU A 22 18.02 -0.79 33.47
C LEU A 22 17.06 0.00 32.58
N TYR A 23 16.66 -0.57 31.43
CA TYR A 23 15.82 0.10 30.46
C TYR A 23 14.34 -0.28 30.56
N ARG A 24 13.93 -0.93 31.64
CA ARG A 24 12.55 -1.24 31.90
C ARG A 24 11.77 0.01 32.27
N SER A 25 10.59 0.18 31.65
CA SER A 25 9.70 1.30 32.00
C SER A 25 9.16 1.18 33.45
N GLY A 26 8.97 2.29 34.11
CA GLY A 26 8.54 2.39 35.52
C GLY A 26 7.49 3.48 35.76
N ASN A 27 7.41 4.03 36.99
CA ASN A 27 6.38 4.97 37.41
C ASN A 27 6.72 6.46 37.26
N LYS A 28 7.80 6.80 36.56
CA LYS A 28 8.20 8.18 36.27
C LYS A 28 7.38 8.78 35.13
N PRO A 29 7.51 10.08 34.82
CA PRO A 29 6.88 10.66 33.63
C PRO A 29 7.17 9.82 32.39
N LYS A 30 6.14 9.43 31.66
CA LYS A 30 6.24 8.48 30.55
C LYS A 30 6.77 9.13 29.30
N PHE A 31 7.63 8.42 28.56
CA PHE A 31 8.05 8.76 27.22
C PHE A 31 8.05 7.51 26.34
N TYR A 32 7.42 7.58 25.19
CA TYR A 32 7.37 6.48 24.22
C TYR A 32 8.34 6.76 23.08
N CYS A 33 9.34 5.90 22.92
CA CYS A 33 10.29 5.93 21.83
C CYS A 33 10.03 4.73 20.90
N LEU A 34 9.56 5.00 19.70
CA LEU A 34 9.22 4.00 18.72
C LEU A 34 9.98 4.25 17.42
N GLU A 35 10.71 3.25 16.97
CA GLU A 35 11.24 3.16 15.62
C GLU A 35 10.43 2.18 14.79
N MET A 36 10.58 2.27 13.46
CA MET A 36 9.97 1.33 12.54
C MET A 36 10.50 -0.09 12.79
N PHE A 37 9.60 -1.04 12.99
CA PHE A 37 9.96 -2.44 13.17
C PHE A 37 10.59 -3.01 11.89
N PRO A 38 11.69 -3.78 12.00
CA PRO A 38 12.33 -4.37 10.83
C PRO A 38 11.54 -5.56 10.29
N TYR A 39 11.64 -5.78 8.99
CA TYR A 39 11.31 -7.06 8.38
C TYR A 39 12.41 -8.09 8.72
N PRO A 40 12.08 -9.29 9.20
CA PRO A 40 13.06 -10.33 9.49
C PRO A 40 13.50 -11.04 8.20
N SER A 41 14.20 -10.31 7.32
CA SER A 41 14.61 -10.76 5.98
C SER A 41 16.03 -11.30 5.90
N GLY A 42 16.75 -11.41 7.04
CA GLY A 42 18.10 -11.96 7.04
C GLY A 42 19.02 -11.34 8.10
N LYS A 43 19.89 -10.41 7.69
CA LYS A 43 20.83 -9.71 8.58
C LYS A 43 20.50 -8.23 8.67
N ILE A 44 20.91 -7.57 9.76
CA ILE A 44 20.83 -6.12 9.83
C ILE A 44 21.80 -5.49 8.81
N HIS A 45 21.47 -4.29 8.37
CA HIS A 45 22.31 -3.45 7.51
C HIS A 45 22.43 -2.04 8.09
N MET A 46 23.25 -1.19 7.50
CA MET A 46 23.52 0.16 8.01
C MET A 46 22.26 1.02 8.17
N GLY A 47 21.22 0.79 7.38
CA GLY A 47 19.92 1.45 7.57
C GLY A 47 19.28 1.14 8.91
N HIS A 48 19.31 -0.12 9.34
CA HIS A 48 18.87 -0.53 10.68
C HIS A 48 19.72 0.11 11.78
N VAL A 49 21.07 0.06 11.63
CA VAL A 49 21.98 0.69 12.60
C VAL A 49 21.66 2.16 12.77
N ARG A 50 21.53 2.90 11.66
CA ARG A 50 21.20 4.33 11.69
C ARG A 50 19.86 4.59 12.38
N ASN A 51 18.80 3.88 11.99
CA ASN A 51 17.45 4.08 12.52
C ASN A 51 17.42 3.87 14.03
N TYR A 52 17.91 2.73 14.50
CA TYR A 52 17.84 2.37 15.92
C TYR A 52 18.84 3.14 16.79
N THR A 53 19.98 3.57 16.24
CA THR A 53 20.90 4.44 16.98
C THR A 53 20.30 5.83 17.24
N ILE A 54 19.57 6.40 16.28
CA ILE A 54 18.89 7.69 16.46
C ILE A 54 17.86 7.59 17.59
N GLY A 55 17.00 6.56 17.54
CA GLY A 55 16.03 6.32 18.61
C GLY A 55 16.68 6.05 19.96
N ASP A 56 17.74 5.25 19.98
CA ASP A 56 18.50 4.95 21.21
C ASP A 56 19.08 6.20 21.88
N VAL A 57 19.61 7.13 21.10
CA VAL A 57 20.10 8.42 21.64
C VAL A 57 18.97 9.19 22.31
N ILE A 58 17.80 9.27 21.67
CA ILE A 58 16.62 9.94 22.23
C ILE A 58 16.14 9.22 23.51
N ALA A 59 16.04 7.90 23.46
CA ALA A 59 15.61 7.08 24.58
C ALA A 59 16.52 7.27 25.79
N ARG A 60 17.84 7.20 25.61
CA ARG A 60 18.83 7.42 26.68
C ARG A 60 18.78 8.83 27.21
N PHE A 61 18.68 9.85 26.35
CA PHE A 61 18.53 11.24 26.77
C PHE A 61 17.30 11.42 27.66
N LYS A 62 16.17 10.89 27.28
CA LYS A 62 14.93 10.95 28.08
C LYS A 62 15.05 10.19 29.38
N TYR A 63 15.64 9.00 29.36
CA TYR A 63 15.91 8.20 30.56
C TYR A 63 16.79 8.96 31.57
N LEU A 64 17.91 9.55 31.10
CA LEU A 64 18.81 10.34 31.95
C LEU A 64 18.14 11.61 32.50
N ASN A 65 17.17 12.18 31.82
CA ASN A 65 16.35 13.29 32.28
C ASN A 65 15.14 12.86 33.13
N GLY A 66 15.18 11.66 33.68
CA GLY A 66 14.21 11.20 34.68
C GLY A 66 12.90 10.68 34.16
N HIS A 67 12.77 10.39 32.86
CA HIS A 67 11.57 9.76 32.29
C HIS A 67 11.61 8.23 32.45
N SER A 68 10.41 7.65 32.51
CA SER A 68 10.21 6.22 32.27
C SER A 68 10.02 6.02 30.78
N VAL A 69 11.03 5.46 30.10
CA VAL A 69 11.03 5.31 28.65
C VAL A 69 10.47 3.94 28.27
N LEU A 70 9.43 3.91 27.44
CA LEU A 70 8.96 2.73 26.74
C LEU A 70 9.69 2.69 25.40
N HIS A 71 10.66 1.78 25.26
CA HIS A 71 11.47 1.59 24.05
C HIS A 71 11.40 0.12 23.62
N PRO A 72 10.30 -0.30 22.97
CA PRO A 72 10.06 -1.68 22.59
C PRO A 72 10.76 -2.04 21.29
N MET A 73 10.87 -3.36 21.02
CA MET A 73 11.22 -3.90 19.72
C MET A 73 10.10 -4.80 19.20
N GLY A 74 9.88 -4.76 17.89
CA GLY A 74 8.97 -5.66 17.21
C GLY A 74 9.54 -6.13 15.87
N TRP A 75 8.87 -7.13 15.30
CA TRP A 75 9.23 -7.71 14.01
C TRP A 75 8.00 -7.62 13.11
N ASP A 76 8.13 -6.92 11.99
CA ASP A 76 7.12 -6.94 10.93
C ASP A 76 7.32 -8.22 10.10
N SER A 77 6.67 -9.28 10.56
CA SER A 77 7.05 -10.67 10.24
C SER A 77 6.07 -11.39 9.32
N PHE A 78 5.07 -10.69 8.79
CA PHE A 78 4.24 -11.16 7.68
C PHE A 78 4.73 -10.58 6.36
N GLY A 79 4.38 -11.26 5.26
CA GLY A 79 4.46 -10.71 3.93
C GLY A 79 5.25 -11.56 2.92
N LEU A 80 5.04 -11.24 1.65
CA LEU A 80 5.62 -11.92 0.50
C LEU A 80 7.15 -12.01 0.51
N PRO A 81 7.93 -11.01 0.98
CA PRO A 81 9.38 -11.14 0.99
C PRO A 81 9.90 -12.34 1.78
N ALA A 82 9.30 -12.58 2.96
CA ALA A 82 9.67 -13.74 3.79
C ALA A 82 9.19 -15.05 3.17
N GLU A 83 7.99 -15.07 2.59
CA GLU A 83 7.41 -16.26 1.93
C GLU A 83 8.23 -16.65 0.69
N ASN A 84 8.61 -15.69 -0.15
CA ASN A 84 9.40 -15.94 -1.34
C ASN A 84 10.80 -16.43 -0.99
N ALA A 85 11.47 -15.78 -0.03
CA ALA A 85 12.77 -16.22 0.43
C ALA A 85 12.73 -17.65 1.03
N ALA A 86 11.67 -17.98 1.76
CA ALA A 86 11.47 -19.33 2.28
C ALA A 86 11.27 -20.35 1.15
N LYS A 87 10.48 -20.00 0.13
CA LYS A 87 10.24 -20.82 -1.06
C LYS A 87 11.56 -21.06 -1.84
N GLU A 88 12.34 -20.03 -2.08
CA GLU A 88 13.66 -20.13 -2.75
C GLU A 88 14.63 -21.03 -1.99
N ASN A 89 14.56 -21.06 -0.67
CA ASN A 89 15.41 -21.88 0.19
C ASN A 89 14.78 -23.24 0.55
N ASN A 90 13.63 -23.60 -0.02
CA ASN A 90 12.87 -24.83 0.31
C ASN A 90 12.59 -24.98 1.81
N LEU A 91 12.26 -23.89 2.49
CA LEU A 91 11.94 -23.85 3.91
C LEU A 91 10.49 -23.43 4.14
N HIS A 92 9.94 -23.79 5.29
CA HIS A 92 8.65 -23.24 5.71
C HIS A 92 8.80 -21.75 6.11
N PRO A 93 7.90 -20.84 5.70
CA PRO A 93 8.00 -19.40 6.00
C PRO A 93 8.17 -19.10 7.51
N LYS A 94 7.47 -19.83 8.37
CA LYS A 94 7.60 -19.69 9.83
C LYS A 94 9.03 -19.96 10.33
N ASP A 95 9.66 -21.03 9.83
CA ASP A 95 10.99 -21.43 10.27
C ASP A 95 12.04 -20.44 9.77
N TRP A 96 11.91 -20.00 8.51
CA TRP A 96 12.73 -18.95 7.91
C TRP A 96 12.65 -17.66 8.73
N THR A 97 11.45 -17.18 8.99
CA THR A 97 11.18 -15.94 9.72
C THR A 97 11.76 -16.02 11.14
N ASN A 98 11.49 -17.09 11.87
CA ASN A 98 12.00 -17.28 13.24
C ASN A 98 13.53 -17.32 13.27
N LYS A 99 14.18 -18.02 12.34
CA LYS A 99 15.64 -18.04 12.22
C LYS A 99 16.22 -16.64 12.02
N ASN A 100 15.59 -15.86 11.15
CA ASN A 100 16.04 -14.49 10.87
C ASN A 100 15.82 -13.56 12.08
N ILE A 101 14.71 -13.68 12.79
CA ILE A 101 14.46 -12.94 14.03
C ILE A 101 15.55 -13.21 15.04
N ILE A 102 15.90 -14.48 15.27
CA ILE A 102 16.97 -14.87 16.21
C ILE A 102 18.30 -14.22 15.82
N GLU A 103 18.67 -14.28 14.54
CA GLU A 103 19.95 -13.74 14.08
C GLU A 103 19.97 -12.19 14.13
N MET A 104 18.94 -11.54 13.66
CA MET A 104 18.85 -10.07 13.72
C MET A 104 18.81 -9.56 15.16
N LYS A 105 18.07 -10.24 16.04
CA LYS A 105 18.05 -9.93 17.47
C LYS A 105 19.44 -10.03 18.10
N ARG A 106 20.18 -11.09 17.75
CA ARG A 106 21.57 -11.25 18.20
C ARG A 106 22.44 -10.08 17.77
N GLN A 107 22.32 -9.66 16.50
CA GLN A 107 23.08 -8.53 15.95
C GLN A 107 22.68 -7.20 16.61
N LEU A 108 21.39 -6.93 16.78
CA LEU A 108 20.90 -5.73 17.44
C LEU A 108 21.36 -5.64 18.91
N LYS A 109 21.36 -6.77 19.62
CA LYS A 109 21.89 -6.82 21.00
C LYS A 109 23.38 -6.49 21.08
N MET A 110 24.17 -6.82 20.06
CA MET A 110 25.58 -6.45 20.00
C MET A 110 25.80 -4.94 19.90
N LEU A 111 24.84 -4.17 19.40
CA LEU A 111 24.90 -2.71 19.35
C LEU A 111 24.68 -2.07 20.74
N GLY A 112 24.22 -2.83 21.72
CA GLY A 112 24.00 -2.36 23.08
C GLY A 112 22.90 -1.32 23.23
N LEU A 113 21.89 -1.35 22.37
CA LEU A 113 20.77 -0.43 22.38
C LEU A 113 19.92 -0.54 23.65
N SER A 114 19.31 0.57 24.09
CA SER A 114 18.47 0.66 25.30
C SER A 114 17.04 0.15 25.08
N ILE A 115 16.91 -0.96 24.35
CA ILE A 115 15.63 -1.59 24.05
C ILE A 115 15.19 -2.48 25.21
N ASP A 116 13.91 -2.38 25.59
CA ASP A 116 13.28 -3.30 26.51
C ASP A 116 12.86 -4.60 25.79
N TRP A 117 13.76 -5.58 25.77
CA TRP A 117 13.55 -6.86 25.11
C TRP A 117 12.47 -7.75 25.77
N ASP A 118 12.01 -7.40 26.98
CA ASP A 118 10.89 -8.09 27.62
C ASP A 118 9.55 -7.71 26.93
N LEU A 119 9.53 -6.61 26.17
CA LEU A 119 8.38 -6.12 25.40
C LEU A 119 8.48 -6.41 23.91
N GLU A 120 9.31 -7.39 23.53
CA GLU A 120 9.43 -7.83 22.14
C GLU A 120 8.13 -8.46 21.64
N ILE A 121 7.73 -8.07 20.42
CA ILE A 121 6.56 -8.61 19.74
C ILE A 121 6.89 -9.06 18.31
N SER A 122 6.08 -9.94 17.76
CA SER A 122 6.14 -10.35 16.36
C SER A 122 4.74 -10.28 15.76
N THR A 123 4.59 -9.60 14.62
CA THR A 123 3.26 -9.40 14.02
C THR A 123 2.64 -10.70 13.51
N CYS A 124 3.43 -11.76 13.29
CA CYS A 124 2.94 -13.07 12.91
C CYS A 124 2.57 -13.99 14.09
N ASP A 125 2.75 -13.52 15.33
CA ASP A 125 2.33 -14.29 16.50
C ASP A 125 0.82 -14.21 16.70
N GLU A 126 0.21 -15.34 17.09
CA GLU A 126 -1.24 -15.44 17.35
C GLU A 126 -1.72 -14.41 18.38
N LYS A 127 -0.89 -14.16 19.41
CA LYS A 127 -1.18 -13.15 20.44
C LYS A 127 -1.27 -11.73 19.88
N TYR A 128 -0.59 -11.46 18.77
CA TYR A 128 -0.62 -10.16 18.11
C TYR A 128 -1.75 -10.09 17.08
N TYR A 129 -1.78 -10.98 16.08
CA TYR A 129 -2.76 -10.86 15.00
C TYR A 129 -4.20 -11.13 15.43
N LYS A 130 -4.43 -11.78 16.58
CA LYS A 130 -5.75 -11.87 17.18
C LYS A 130 -6.43 -10.51 17.31
N HIS A 131 -5.70 -9.50 17.76
CA HIS A 131 -6.23 -8.14 17.89
C HIS A 131 -6.51 -7.48 16.54
N GLN A 132 -5.71 -7.79 15.52
CA GLN A 132 -6.02 -7.34 14.16
C GLN A 132 -7.30 -7.98 13.61
N GLN A 133 -7.53 -9.26 13.92
CA GLN A 133 -8.78 -9.95 13.54
C GLN A 133 -9.99 -9.35 14.27
N GLU A 134 -9.86 -9.01 15.55
CA GLU A 134 -10.89 -8.32 16.32
C GLU A 134 -11.23 -6.96 15.67
N LEU A 135 -10.24 -6.13 15.35
CA LEU A 135 -10.42 -4.87 14.65
C LEU A 135 -11.09 -5.04 13.27
N PHE A 136 -10.71 -6.08 12.52
CA PHE A 136 -11.34 -6.37 11.24
C PHE A 136 -12.85 -6.64 11.40
N ILE A 137 -13.23 -7.42 12.40
CA ILE A 137 -14.63 -7.73 12.70
C ILE A 137 -15.38 -6.44 13.10
N ASP A 138 -14.78 -5.60 13.93
CA ASP A 138 -15.38 -4.32 14.34
C ASP A 138 -15.61 -3.40 13.12
N PHE A 139 -14.63 -3.28 12.25
CA PHE A 139 -14.75 -2.48 11.02
C PHE A 139 -15.79 -3.07 10.05
N PHE A 140 -15.88 -4.39 9.96
CA PHE A 140 -16.91 -5.04 9.17
C PHE A 140 -18.32 -4.73 9.73
N ASN A 141 -18.51 -4.86 11.04
CA ASN A 141 -19.78 -4.57 11.70
C ASN A 141 -20.20 -3.11 11.56
N GLN A 142 -19.24 -2.19 11.45
CA GLN A 142 -19.49 -0.77 11.19
C GLN A 142 -19.68 -0.44 9.69
N GLY A 143 -19.66 -1.42 8.82
CA GLY A 143 -19.80 -1.23 7.37
C GLY A 143 -18.62 -0.50 6.71
N LEU A 144 -17.46 -0.51 7.36
CA LEU A 144 -16.21 0.04 6.83
C LEU A 144 -15.45 -0.95 5.95
N ILE A 145 -15.83 -2.22 6.01
CA ILE A 145 -15.28 -3.29 5.18
C ILE A 145 -16.41 -3.92 4.37
N SER A 146 -16.14 -4.21 3.12
CA SER A 146 -17.07 -4.90 2.23
C SER A 146 -16.33 -5.89 1.33
N ARG A 147 -17.06 -6.88 0.81
CA ARG A 147 -16.52 -7.81 -0.16
C ARG A 147 -16.99 -7.40 -1.54
N LYS A 148 -16.06 -7.21 -2.47
CA LYS A 148 -16.35 -6.76 -3.84
C LYS A 148 -15.56 -7.58 -4.85
N ASP A 149 -16.19 -7.82 -5.98
CA ASP A 149 -15.50 -8.32 -7.16
C ASP A 149 -14.72 -7.18 -7.80
N SER A 150 -13.43 -7.34 -7.94
CA SER A 150 -12.56 -6.36 -8.61
C SER A 150 -11.58 -7.04 -9.56
N TYR A 151 -11.19 -6.33 -10.60
CA TYR A 151 -10.06 -6.75 -11.41
C TYR A 151 -8.77 -6.41 -10.69
N VAL A 152 -7.87 -7.39 -10.62
CA VAL A 152 -6.57 -7.29 -9.98
C VAL A 152 -5.47 -7.69 -10.94
N ASN A 153 -4.26 -7.18 -10.72
CA ASN A 153 -3.09 -7.65 -11.42
C ASN A 153 -2.62 -8.95 -10.75
N TRP A 154 -2.76 -10.04 -11.46
CA TRP A 154 -2.38 -11.37 -11.00
C TRP A 154 -1.01 -11.76 -11.55
N ASP A 155 -0.08 -12.10 -10.68
CA ASP A 155 1.20 -12.70 -11.08
C ASP A 155 1.05 -14.22 -11.11
N PRO A 156 1.13 -14.84 -12.30
CA PRO A 156 0.93 -16.28 -12.42
C PRO A 156 2.11 -17.11 -11.87
N GLN A 157 3.30 -16.52 -11.78
CA GLN A 157 4.49 -17.18 -11.24
C GLN A 157 4.51 -17.12 -9.70
N GLU A 158 4.27 -15.95 -9.15
CA GLU A 158 4.23 -15.76 -7.70
C GLU A 158 2.87 -16.20 -7.10
N GLN A 159 1.85 -16.43 -7.94
CA GLN A 159 0.48 -16.81 -7.55
C GLN A 159 -0.13 -15.82 -6.55
N THR A 160 0.04 -14.54 -6.81
CA THR A 160 -0.40 -13.47 -5.91
C THR A 160 -0.96 -12.27 -6.68
N VAL A 161 -1.69 -11.43 -5.94
CA VAL A 161 -2.18 -10.14 -6.44
C VAL A 161 -1.10 -9.09 -6.24
N LEU A 162 -0.82 -8.30 -7.27
CA LEU A 162 0.11 -7.18 -7.23
C LEU A 162 -0.63 -5.85 -7.21
N ALA A 163 -0.16 -4.92 -6.38
CA ALA A 163 -0.57 -3.53 -6.45
C ALA A 163 -0.10 -2.88 -7.78
N ASN A 164 -0.70 -1.77 -8.18
CA ASN A 164 -0.34 -1.11 -9.44
C ASN A 164 1.14 -0.71 -9.47
N GLU A 165 1.69 -0.27 -8.34
CA GLU A 165 3.09 0.13 -8.18
C GLU A 165 4.07 -1.06 -8.28
N GLN A 166 3.56 -2.28 -8.21
CA GLN A 166 4.34 -3.52 -8.35
C GLN A 166 4.29 -4.10 -9.77
N VAL A 167 3.65 -3.39 -10.69
CA VAL A 167 3.61 -3.75 -12.11
C VAL A 167 4.42 -2.75 -12.91
N VAL A 168 5.51 -3.20 -13.51
CA VAL A 168 6.42 -2.38 -14.34
C VAL A 168 6.37 -2.93 -15.76
N ASP A 169 6.04 -2.10 -16.73
CA ASP A 169 5.90 -2.48 -18.15
C ASP A 169 5.01 -3.71 -18.39
N GLY A 170 3.89 -3.79 -17.63
CA GLY A 170 2.95 -4.90 -17.71
C GLY A 170 3.45 -6.21 -17.12
N LYS A 171 4.56 -6.18 -16.37
CA LYS A 171 5.18 -7.34 -15.73
C LYS A 171 5.26 -7.18 -14.24
N GLY A 172 5.21 -8.27 -13.51
CA GLY A 172 5.49 -8.26 -12.07
C GLY A 172 6.90 -7.75 -11.80
N TRP A 173 7.02 -6.76 -10.93
CA TRP A 173 8.29 -6.06 -10.62
C TRP A 173 9.41 -6.99 -10.14
N ARG A 174 9.03 -8.14 -9.60
CA ARG A 174 9.95 -9.14 -9.05
C ARG A 174 10.09 -10.36 -9.96
N SER A 175 8.98 -10.91 -10.43
CA SER A 175 8.96 -12.11 -11.27
C SER A 175 9.43 -11.83 -12.70
N GLY A 176 9.24 -10.59 -13.20
CA GLY A 176 9.48 -10.22 -14.59
C GLY A 176 8.51 -10.88 -15.59
N VAL A 177 7.50 -11.61 -15.10
CA VAL A 177 6.49 -12.29 -15.93
C VAL A 177 5.32 -11.34 -16.20
N PRO A 178 4.70 -11.37 -17.40
CA PRO A 178 3.53 -10.60 -17.70
C PRO A 178 2.41 -10.88 -16.68
N VAL A 179 1.79 -9.81 -16.15
CA VAL A 179 0.67 -9.94 -15.23
C VAL A 179 -0.60 -10.23 -16.00
N GLU A 180 -1.48 -11.00 -15.38
CA GLU A 180 -2.81 -11.30 -15.87
C GLU A 180 -3.84 -10.43 -15.17
N ARG A 181 -4.82 -9.90 -15.93
CA ARG A 181 -5.95 -9.20 -15.35
C ARG A 181 -7.02 -10.23 -14.93
N LYS A 182 -7.14 -10.47 -13.62
CA LYS A 182 -8.03 -11.48 -13.07
C LYS A 182 -9.13 -10.86 -12.22
N LYS A 183 -10.37 -11.32 -12.40
CA LYS A 183 -11.48 -10.91 -11.55
C LYS A 183 -11.53 -11.77 -10.30
N LEU A 184 -11.33 -11.16 -9.14
CA LEU A 184 -11.35 -11.83 -7.84
C LEU A 184 -12.28 -11.12 -6.87
N SER A 185 -12.93 -11.92 -6.01
CA SER A 185 -13.69 -11.39 -4.88
C SER A 185 -12.75 -11.07 -3.74
N GLN A 186 -12.64 -9.78 -3.42
CA GLN A 186 -11.67 -9.25 -2.47
C GLN A 186 -12.37 -8.52 -1.31
N TRP A 187 -11.76 -8.57 -0.14
CA TRP A 187 -12.11 -7.70 0.95
C TRP A 187 -11.53 -6.30 0.69
N VAL A 188 -12.35 -5.29 0.83
CA VAL A 188 -11.93 -3.89 0.64
C VAL A 188 -12.36 -3.04 1.81
N PHE A 189 -11.46 -2.14 2.25
CA PHE A 189 -11.82 -1.07 3.16
C PHE A 189 -12.47 0.07 2.38
N ASN A 190 -13.60 0.57 2.85
CA ASN A 190 -14.33 1.67 2.23
C ASN A 190 -13.66 3.02 2.57
N ILE A 191 -12.36 3.13 2.32
CA ILE A 191 -11.49 4.24 2.72
C ILE A 191 -11.95 5.59 2.18
N THR A 192 -12.58 5.60 1.01
CA THR A 192 -13.09 6.82 0.36
C THR A 192 -14.19 7.53 1.14
N LYS A 193 -14.83 6.84 2.11
CA LYS A 193 -15.77 7.49 3.04
C LYS A 193 -15.13 8.59 3.89
N PHE A 194 -13.82 8.53 4.09
CA PHE A 194 -13.05 9.44 4.93
C PHE A 194 -12.28 10.50 4.13
N SER A 195 -12.37 10.50 2.80
CA SER A 195 -11.55 11.37 1.94
C SER A 195 -11.70 12.85 2.28
N GLU A 196 -12.95 13.32 2.50
CA GLU A 196 -13.22 14.72 2.83
C GLU A 196 -12.65 15.07 4.20
N GLN A 197 -12.94 14.24 5.21
CA GLN A 197 -12.44 14.44 6.57
C GLN A 197 -10.91 14.41 6.63
N LEU A 198 -10.27 13.47 5.92
CA LEU A 198 -8.81 13.40 5.86
C LEU A 198 -8.21 14.67 5.24
N LEU A 199 -8.85 15.20 4.20
CA LEU A 199 -8.39 16.44 3.56
C LEU A 199 -8.51 17.65 4.51
N GLU A 200 -9.63 17.78 5.23
CA GLU A 200 -9.84 18.83 6.23
C GLU A 200 -8.87 18.70 7.41
N ASP A 201 -8.61 17.48 7.87
CA ASP A 201 -7.77 17.22 9.04
C ASP A 201 -6.26 17.47 8.74
N LEU A 202 -5.83 17.51 7.46
CA LEU A 202 -4.47 17.94 7.11
C LEU A 202 -4.14 19.34 7.63
N GLU A 203 -5.12 20.23 7.68
CA GLU A 203 -4.93 21.61 8.18
C GLU A 203 -4.67 21.66 9.70
N LYS A 204 -5.01 20.60 10.43
CA LYS A 204 -4.79 20.47 11.87
C LYS A 204 -3.39 19.92 12.22
N LEU A 205 -2.66 19.42 11.24
CA LEU A 205 -1.35 18.79 11.42
C LEU A 205 -0.22 19.85 11.38
N ASN A 206 -0.19 20.74 12.38
CA ASN A 206 0.73 21.89 12.42
C ASN A 206 2.22 21.50 12.49
N GLU A 207 2.51 20.33 13.11
CA GLU A 207 3.88 19.82 13.28
C GLU A 207 4.38 19.00 12.06
N TRP A 208 3.53 18.83 11.03
CA TRP A 208 3.92 18.09 9.84
C TRP A 208 4.60 19.00 8.81
N PRO A 209 5.64 18.50 8.11
CA PRO A 209 6.27 19.26 7.04
C PRO A 209 5.27 19.60 5.92
N GLU A 210 5.25 20.83 5.43
CA GLU A 210 4.33 21.29 4.39
C GLU A 210 4.41 20.43 3.11
N LYS A 211 5.62 19.98 2.75
CA LYS A 211 5.79 19.07 1.61
C LYS A 211 5.00 17.78 1.76
N VAL A 212 4.95 17.22 2.97
CA VAL A 212 4.21 15.98 3.25
C VAL A 212 2.71 16.23 3.18
N LYS A 213 2.22 17.34 3.76
CA LYS A 213 0.81 17.74 3.66
C LYS A 213 0.37 17.92 2.20
N LEU A 214 1.20 18.59 1.39
CA LEU A 214 0.94 18.77 -0.04
C LEU A 214 0.87 17.43 -0.78
N MET A 215 1.79 16.49 -0.50
CA MET A 215 1.76 15.16 -1.08
C MET A 215 0.47 14.41 -0.74
N GLN A 216 0.03 14.47 0.52
CA GLN A 216 -1.24 13.84 0.97
C GLN A 216 -2.45 14.48 0.29
N LYS A 217 -2.50 15.81 0.20
CA LYS A 217 -3.55 16.56 -0.50
C LYS A 217 -3.66 16.16 -1.97
N ASN A 218 -2.52 16.09 -2.66
CA ASN A 218 -2.47 15.68 -4.06
C ASN A 218 -2.89 14.22 -4.25
N TRP A 219 -2.51 13.34 -3.31
CA TRP A 219 -2.91 11.93 -3.33
C TRP A 219 -4.43 11.75 -3.14
N ILE A 220 -5.06 12.49 -2.23
CA ILE A 220 -6.50 12.47 -2.03
C ILE A 220 -7.20 13.01 -3.29
N GLY A 221 -6.65 14.02 -3.93
CA GLY A 221 -7.03 14.48 -5.26
C GLY A 221 -8.48 14.92 -5.37
N LYS A 222 -8.98 15.74 -4.43
CA LYS A 222 -10.35 16.27 -4.51
C LYS A 222 -10.55 17.03 -5.81
N SER A 223 -11.51 16.59 -6.61
CA SER A 223 -11.94 17.26 -7.83
C SER A 223 -13.42 17.62 -7.77
N VAL A 224 -13.77 18.77 -8.36
CA VAL A 224 -15.14 19.24 -8.45
C VAL A 224 -15.52 19.29 -9.92
N GLY A 225 -16.69 18.73 -10.25
CA GLY A 225 -17.15 18.68 -11.63
C GLY A 225 -18.63 18.36 -11.73
N CYS A 226 -19.08 18.08 -12.95
CA CYS A 226 -20.47 17.77 -13.25
C CYS A 226 -20.61 16.39 -13.87
N GLU A 227 -21.67 15.68 -13.53
CA GLU A 227 -22.12 14.50 -14.24
C GLU A 227 -23.04 14.92 -15.39
N ILE A 228 -22.72 14.50 -16.60
CA ILE A 228 -23.47 14.79 -17.80
C ILE A 228 -24.01 13.48 -18.36
N LYS A 229 -25.28 13.47 -18.72
CA LYS A 229 -25.97 12.31 -19.31
C LYS A 229 -26.12 12.47 -20.82
N PHE A 230 -25.58 11.51 -21.56
CA PHE A 230 -25.76 11.41 -23.01
C PHE A 230 -26.71 10.27 -23.32
N LYS A 231 -27.78 10.58 -24.07
CA LYS A 231 -28.77 9.58 -24.52
C LYS A 231 -28.23 8.84 -25.75
N ILE A 232 -28.30 7.52 -25.74
CA ILE A 232 -27.87 6.71 -26.88
C ILE A 232 -29.03 6.59 -27.86
N ASN A 233 -28.79 6.88 -29.15
CA ASN A 233 -29.80 6.78 -30.19
C ASN A 233 -30.29 5.34 -30.35
N GLY A 234 -31.60 5.17 -30.33
CA GLY A 234 -32.25 3.87 -30.50
C GLY A 234 -32.23 2.97 -29.25
N LEU A 235 -31.70 3.46 -28.11
CA LEU A 235 -31.70 2.73 -26.87
C LEU A 235 -32.32 3.56 -25.73
N SER A 236 -32.84 2.87 -24.71
CA SER A 236 -33.36 3.52 -23.51
C SER A 236 -32.27 3.90 -22.50
N GLU A 237 -31.03 3.55 -22.78
CA GLU A 237 -29.88 3.72 -21.92
C GLU A 237 -29.23 5.09 -22.11
N ASN A 238 -28.64 5.61 -21.01
CA ASN A 238 -27.84 6.83 -21.02
C ASN A 238 -26.40 6.51 -20.60
N ILE A 239 -25.45 7.16 -21.25
CA ILE A 239 -24.05 7.17 -20.79
C ILE A 239 -23.86 8.38 -19.88
N LYS A 240 -23.30 8.14 -18.70
CA LYS A 240 -22.93 9.18 -17.74
C LYS A 240 -21.44 9.46 -17.85
N VAL A 241 -21.10 10.72 -18.01
CA VAL A 241 -19.72 11.21 -18.11
C VAL A 241 -19.50 12.24 -17.02
N PHE A 242 -18.45 12.07 -16.24
CA PHE A 242 -17.99 13.08 -15.30
C PHE A 242 -16.96 13.99 -15.98
N THR A 243 -17.10 15.30 -15.80
CA THR A 243 -16.12 16.29 -16.29
C THR A 243 -15.86 17.38 -15.27
N THR A 244 -14.59 17.78 -15.13
CA THR A 244 -14.18 18.97 -14.37
C THR A 244 -14.27 20.26 -15.21
N ARG A 245 -14.52 20.13 -16.51
CA ARG A 245 -14.63 21.24 -17.45
C ARG A 245 -15.96 21.18 -18.21
N PRO A 246 -17.10 21.42 -17.53
CA PRO A 246 -18.42 21.39 -18.17
C PRO A 246 -18.58 22.47 -19.26
N ASP A 247 -17.82 23.54 -19.19
CA ASP A 247 -17.75 24.62 -20.18
C ASP A 247 -17.32 24.14 -21.58
N THR A 248 -16.52 23.07 -21.65
CA THR A 248 -16.01 22.53 -22.92
C THR A 248 -16.95 21.57 -23.62
N ILE A 249 -18.12 21.28 -23.05
CA ILE A 249 -19.06 20.29 -23.59
C ILE A 249 -19.51 20.57 -25.03
N PHE A 250 -19.63 21.84 -25.40
CA PHE A 250 -20.03 22.26 -26.75
C PHE A 250 -19.03 21.84 -27.84
N GLY A 251 -17.79 21.56 -27.47
CA GLY A 251 -16.74 21.00 -28.31
C GLY A 251 -16.68 19.47 -28.36
N ALA A 252 -17.56 18.77 -27.63
CA ALA A 252 -17.56 17.31 -27.61
C ALA A 252 -17.94 16.74 -28.97
N SER A 253 -17.01 15.97 -29.56
CA SER A 253 -17.19 15.34 -30.87
C SER A 253 -17.41 13.83 -30.81
N PHE A 254 -16.95 13.20 -29.72
CA PHE A 254 -17.11 11.76 -29.46
C PHE A 254 -17.17 11.49 -27.96
N LEU A 255 -17.64 10.31 -27.60
CA LEU A 255 -17.57 9.74 -26.26
C LEU A 255 -16.65 8.53 -26.27
N ALA A 256 -15.70 8.48 -25.36
CA ALA A 256 -14.84 7.32 -25.15
C ALA A 256 -15.39 6.48 -23.98
N LEU A 257 -15.49 5.17 -24.18
CA LEU A 257 -15.92 4.21 -23.17
C LEU A 257 -14.76 3.27 -22.85
N SER A 258 -14.58 2.97 -21.57
CA SER A 258 -13.71 1.85 -21.19
C SER A 258 -14.27 0.54 -21.73
N ILE A 259 -13.40 -0.38 -22.14
CA ILE A 259 -13.79 -1.75 -22.55
C ILE A 259 -14.56 -2.50 -21.45
N ASP A 260 -14.46 -2.06 -20.19
CA ASP A 260 -15.20 -2.63 -19.05
C ASP A 260 -16.58 -2.00 -18.85
N HIS A 261 -16.92 -0.95 -19.61
CA HIS A 261 -18.23 -0.31 -19.49
C HIS A 261 -19.35 -1.29 -19.83
N PRO A 262 -20.47 -1.34 -19.06
CA PRO A 262 -21.58 -2.29 -19.30
C PRO A 262 -22.12 -2.27 -20.74
N PHE A 263 -22.10 -1.12 -21.38
CA PHE A 263 -22.49 -0.97 -22.79
C PHE A 263 -21.65 -1.84 -23.73
N CYS A 264 -20.36 -1.97 -23.47
CA CYS A 264 -19.43 -2.71 -24.33
C CYS A 264 -19.70 -4.22 -24.38
N LYS A 265 -20.49 -4.76 -23.46
CA LYS A 265 -20.98 -6.15 -23.54
C LYS A 265 -21.81 -6.40 -24.77
N LYS A 266 -22.49 -5.38 -25.32
CA LYS A 266 -23.29 -5.49 -26.54
C LYS A 266 -22.44 -5.68 -27.79
N LEU A 267 -21.13 -5.34 -27.68
CA LEU A 267 -20.15 -5.45 -28.78
C LEU A 267 -19.44 -6.79 -28.81
N GLU A 268 -19.65 -7.67 -27.81
CA GLU A 268 -18.91 -8.94 -27.66
C GLU A 268 -19.21 -9.97 -28.78
N ASN A 269 -20.19 -9.69 -29.67
CA ASN A 269 -20.43 -10.50 -30.85
C ASN A 269 -19.62 -10.02 -32.08
N ASP A 270 -18.96 -8.86 -32.01
CA ASP A 270 -18.13 -8.33 -33.08
C ASP A 270 -16.70 -8.87 -32.96
N LYS A 271 -16.23 -9.58 -33.99
CA LYS A 271 -14.88 -10.16 -34.02
C LYS A 271 -13.77 -9.10 -33.91
N ASN A 272 -13.98 -7.94 -34.52
CA ASN A 272 -12.97 -6.86 -34.48
C ASN A 272 -12.92 -6.23 -33.08
N TYR A 273 -14.07 -6.10 -32.41
CA TYR A 273 -14.12 -5.67 -31.02
C TYR A 273 -13.41 -6.64 -30.09
N ILE A 274 -13.58 -7.95 -30.27
CA ILE A 274 -12.89 -8.96 -29.45
C ILE A 274 -11.38 -8.79 -29.56
N ILE A 275 -10.84 -8.65 -30.78
CA ILE A 275 -9.40 -8.44 -31.02
C ILE A 275 -8.93 -7.14 -30.35
N PHE A 276 -9.69 -6.05 -30.49
CA PHE A 276 -9.39 -4.79 -29.85
C PHE A 276 -9.38 -4.91 -28.32
N LYS A 277 -10.41 -5.57 -27.74
CA LYS A 277 -10.52 -5.81 -26.31
C LYS A 277 -9.33 -6.61 -25.76
N GLU A 278 -8.90 -7.66 -26.47
CA GLU A 278 -7.73 -8.45 -26.09
C GLU A 278 -6.44 -7.62 -26.12
N LYS A 279 -6.31 -6.70 -27.08
CA LYS A 279 -5.17 -5.77 -27.16
C LYS A 279 -5.19 -4.81 -25.96
N CYS A 280 -6.32 -4.20 -25.64
CA CYS A 280 -6.47 -3.32 -24.48
C CYS A 280 -6.18 -4.02 -23.16
N LEU A 281 -6.58 -5.28 -22.99
CA LEU A 281 -6.32 -6.06 -21.78
C LEU A 281 -4.82 -6.35 -21.54
N LYS A 282 -4.00 -6.27 -22.58
CA LYS A 282 -2.53 -6.43 -22.49
C LYS A 282 -1.81 -5.15 -22.08
N VAL A 283 -2.46 -3.99 -22.17
CA VAL A 283 -1.93 -2.71 -21.72
C VAL A 283 -2.01 -2.68 -20.19
N GLY A 284 -0.91 -2.28 -19.53
CA GLY A 284 -0.87 -2.16 -18.07
C GLY A 284 -1.90 -1.16 -17.54
N THR A 285 -2.32 -1.35 -16.29
CA THR A 285 -3.35 -0.51 -15.65
C THR A 285 -2.78 0.72 -14.93
N THR A 286 -1.46 0.94 -14.95
CA THR A 286 -0.83 2.12 -14.35
C THR A 286 -1.07 3.36 -15.20
N GLU A 287 -1.19 4.53 -14.56
CA GLU A 287 -1.34 5.80 -15.28
C GLU A 287 -0.20 6.03 -16.28
N GLU A 288 1.02 5.65 -15.93
CA GLU A 288 2.20 5.76 -16.79
C GLU A 288 2.10 4.83 -18.01
N SER A 289 1.68 3.57 -17.84
CA SER A 289 1.45 2.63 -18.94
C SER A 289 0.37 3.12 -19.89
N ILE A 290 -0.72 3.69 -19.33
CA ILE A 290 -1.82 4.24 -20.12
C ILE A 290 -1.39 5.52 -20.85
N ALA A 291 -0.58 6.37 -20.23
CA ALA A 291 -0.08 7.60 -20.83
C ALA A 291 0.87 7.36 -22.00
N ASN A 292 1.71 6.31 -21.89
CA ASN A 292 2.71 5.93 -22.90
C ASN A 292 2.16 4.98 -23.98
N ALA A 293 1.00 4.37 -23.76
CA ALA A 293 0.37 3.50 -24.74
C ALA A 293 -0.08 4.29 -26.00
N GLU A 294 0.10 3.66 -27.15
CA GLU A 294 -0.48 4.18 -28.39
C GLU A 294 -2.01 4.28 -28.26
N LYS A 295 -2.54 5.47 -28.54
CA LYS A 295 -3.99 5.73 -28.39
C LYS A 295 -4.73 5.09 -29.55
N GLU A 296 -5.40 4.00 -29.27
CA GLU A 296 -6.26 3.31 -30.21
C GLU A 296 -7.70 3.35 -29.74
N GLY A 297 -8.65 3.24 -30.65
CA GLY A 297 -10.07 3.21 -30.34
C GLY A 297 -10.82 2.30 -31.30
N PHE A 298 -11.90 1.72 -30.81
CA PHE A 298 -12.83 0.94 -31.61
C PHE A 298 -14.15 1.71 -31.78
N PHE A 299 -14.61 1.88 -33.02
CA PHE A 299 -15.85 2.54 -33.33
C PHE A 299 -17.03 1.58 -33.17
N SER A 300 -17.95 1.90 -32.23
CA SER A 300 -19.03 1.00 -31.84
C SER A 300 -20.24 1.00 -32.81
N ASN A 301 -20.27 1.86 -33.83
CA ASN A 301 -21.43 2.14 -34.71
C ASN A 301 -22.67 2.66 -33.99
N HIS A 302 -22.55 3.11 -32.76
CA HIS A 302 -23.60 3.76 -32.00
C HIS A 302 -23.33 5.25 -31.87
N TYR A 303 -24.42 6.00 -31.69
CA TYR A 303 -24.36 7.45 -31.58
C TYR A 303 -25.11 7.91 -30.35
N ALA A 304 -24.56 8.88 -29.65
CA ALA A 304 -25.20 9.54 -28.54
C ALA A 304 -25.68 10.94 -28.93
N GLU A 305 -26.74 11.43 -28.32
CA GLU A 305 -27.23 12.78 -28.48
C GLU A 305 -26.48 13.74 -27.58
N HIS A 306 -25.97 14.82 -28.15
CA HIS A 306 -25.40 15.90 -27.38
C HIS A 306 -26.51 16.61 -26.58
N PRO A 307 -26.41 16.73 -25.24
CA PRO A 307 -27.54 17.14 -24.39
C PRO A 307 -28.06 18.56 -24.69
N PHE A 308 -27.23 19.43 -25.27
CA PHE A 308 -27.60 20.83 -25.55
C PHE A 308 -27.74 21.13 -27.05
N LEU A 309 -26.94 20.52 -27.92
CA LEU A 309 -26.86 20.90 -29.33
C LEU A 309 -27.71 20.04 -30.25
N LYS A 310 -28.38 19.01 -29.75
CA LYS A 310 -29.15 18.01 -30.56
C LYS A 310 -28.32 17.42 -31.71
N LYS A 311 -27.00 17.46 -31.61
CA LYS A 311 -26.08 16.82 -32.56
C LYS A 311 -25.81 15.38 -32.14
N LYS A 312 -25.64 14.53 -33.14
CA LYS A 312 -25.17 13.15 -32.89
C LYS A 312 -23.70 13.16 -32.55
N THR A 313 -23.31 12.42 -31.53
CA THR A 313 -21.93 12.22 -31.11
C THR A 313 -21.59 10.74 -31.27
N THR A 314 -20.40 10.43 -31.69
CA THR A 314 -19.95 9.03 -31.89
C THR A 314 -19.33 8.50 -30.63
N ASP A 315 -19.76 7.34 -30.18
CA ASP A 315 -19.14 6.65 -29.07
C ASP A 315 -18.01 5.74 -29.56
N LEU A 316 -16.95 5.71 -28.80
CA LEU A 316 -15.77 4.89 -29.05
C LEU A 316 -15.49 4.02 -27.83
N CYS A 317 -14.96 2.83 -28.06
CA CYS A 317 -14.38 2.01 -27.00
C CYS A 317 -12.85 2.10 -27.09
N CYS A 318 -12.20 2.53 -26.01
CA CYS A 318 -10.74 2.70 -25.95
C CYS A 318 -10.07 1.54 -25.24
#